data_8e821d3f161633c0569e42fbb6831b4d
#
_entry.id   8e821d3f161633c0569e42fbb6831b4d
#
_cell.length_a   1.000
_cell.length_b   1.000
_cell.length_c   1.000
_cell.angle_alpha   90.00
_cell.angle_beta   90.00
_cell.angle_gamma   90.00
#
_symmetry.space_group_name_H-M   'P 1'
#
loop_
_entity.id
_entity.type
_entity.pdbx_description
1 polymer ?
#
loop_
_entity_poly.entity_id
_entity_poly.type
_entity_poly.pdbx_seq_one_letter_code
_entity_poly.pdbx_strand_id
1 'polypeptide(L)'
;MSGRIVVGYTATKAGADAVALGSRLAVASGASLDLVLVLPNEERSVITPPDPGYERYLRGQAEQWLAGAADMVPASVEHREHVRYAESFAEGLTAVADEIGAALIVVGTAQGGARGRHTIGSTSTELLHSSDVPVVLAPKGSRKTDASAAVPRITVAVGTRPGAEALLQTAASLATSTGAAVRLLSLVTVDLPPTVDTGVIRLAGAAHADDVLARAKAELSADVPTEVVVARGDSIETAVRGIEWLPGELVLVGSSRLAQPRRLFLGSTAAKMLRELPVPMIVVPRALGPSVPGATHPEEGGR
;
A
#
# COMPACT_ATOMS: atom_id res chain seq x y z
N MET A 1 -2.32 10.42 -15.26
CA MET A 1 -3.10 9.17 -15.54
C MET A 1 -4.22 9.10 -14.53
N SER A 2 -5.48 9.10 -14.96
CA SER A 2 -6.62 8.87 -14.08
C SER A 2 -6.60 7.41 -13.64
N GLY A 3 -5.85 7.10 -12.58
CA GLY A 3 -5.84 5.77 -11.97
C GLY A 3 -7.11 5.53 -11.16
N ARG A 4 -7.44 4.25 -10.90
CA ARG A 4 -8.49 3.86 -9.96
C ARG A 4 -7.84 3.33 -8.68
N ILE A 5 -8.42 3.67 -7.54
CA ILE A 5 -7.95 3.25 -6.23
C ILE A 5 -9.07 2.46 -5.55
N VAL A 6 -8.83 1.19 -5.26
CA VAL A 6 -9.73 0.38 -4.43
C VAL A 6 -9.50 0.71 -2.96
N VAL A 7 -10.57 0.97 -2.23
CA VAL A 7 -10.54 1.18 -0.78
C VAL A 7 -11.33 0.09 -0.09
N GLY A 8 -10.65 -0.79 0.64
CA GLY A 8 -11.30 -1.80 1.47
C GLY A 8 -11.95 -1.16 2.69
N TYR A 9 -13.28 -1.11 2.69
CA TYR A 9 -14.04 -0.51 3.76
C TYR A 9 -14.70 -1.56 4.67
N THR A 10 -14.54 -1.33 5.94
CA THR A 10 -15.33 -1.97 7.00
C THR A 10 -15.92 -0.86 7.86
N ALA A 11 -17.13 -1.05 8.40
CA ALA A 11 -17.80 -0.05 9.25
C ALA A 11 -17.09 0.13 10.61
N THR A 12 -15.79 0.40 10.58
CA THR A 12 -14.90 0.55 11.73
C THR A 12 -14.02 1.78 11.57
N LYS A 13 -13.33 2.15 12.65
CA LYS A 13 -12.34 3.23 12.60
C LYS A 13 -11.19 2.95 11.62
N ALA A 14 -10.83 1.68 11.39
CA ALA A 14 -9.82 1.29 10.41
C ALA A 14 -10.31 1.53 8.98
N GLY A 15 -11.56 1.16 8.68
CA GLY A 15 -12.18 1.47 7.40
C GLY A 15 -12.26 2.98 7.14
N ALA A 16 -12.65 3.78 8.14
CA ALA A 16 -12.63 5.24 8.01
C ALA A 16 -11.21 5.82 7.78
N ASP A 17 -10.18 5.22 8.39
CA ASP A 17 -8.79 5.60 8.14
C ASP A 17 -8.36 5.26 6.69
N ALA A 18 -8.84 4.13 6.14
CA ALA A 18 -8.61 3.75 4.75
C ALA A 18 -9.28 4.71 3.76
N VAL A 19 -10.56 5.05 3.99
CA VAL A 19 -11.30 6.01 3.14
C VAL A 19 -10.62 7.37 3.14
N ALA A 20 -10.23 7.89 4.30
CA ALA A 20 -9.57 9.18 4.39
C ALA A 20 -8.21 9.21 3.67
N LEU A 21 -7.40 8.15 3.81
CA LEU A 21 -6.13 8.07 3.06
C LEU A 21 -6.36 7.90 1.57
N GLY A 22 -7.30 7.02 1.16
CA GLY A 22 -7.68 6.84 -0.24
C GLY A 22 -8.15 8.14 -0.89
N SER A 23 -9.02 8.89 -0.19
CA SER A 23 -9.50 10.21 -0.62
C SER A 23 -8.36 11.21 -0.82
N ARG A 24 -7.41 11.26 0.14
CA ARG A 24 -6.24 12.13 0.02
C ARG A 24 -5.36 11.77 -1.19
N LEU A 25 -5.13 10.48 -1.42
CA LEU A 25 -4.38 10.02 -2.59
C LEU A 25 -5.12 10.35 -3.88
N ALA A 26 -6.44 10.19 -3.91
CA ALA A 26 -7.27 10.51 -5.06
C ALA A 26 -7.26 12.01 -5.37
N VAL A 27 -7.42 12.88 -4.37
CA VAL A 27 -7.31 14.34 -4.54
C VAL A 27 -5.94 14.73 -5.09
N ALA A 28 -4.85 14.16 -4.50
CA ALA A 28 -3.49 14.51 -4.90
C ALA A 28 -3.11 14.02 -6.31
N SER A 29 -3.66 12.90 -6.76
CA SER A 29 -3.29 12.25 -8.05
C SER A 29 -4.33 12.41 -9.15
N GLY A 30 -5.51 12.95 -8.87
CA GLY A 30 -6.64 12.99 -9.81
C GLY A 30 -7.24 11.61 -10.11
N ALA A 31 -7.09 10.65 -9.20
CA ALA A 31 -7.65 9.30 -9.31
C ALA A 31 -9.11 9.25 -8.87
N SER A 32 -9.86 8.23 -9.30
CA SER A 32 -11.18 7.89 -8.76
C SER A 32 -11.09 6.82 -7.68
N LEU A 33 -12.10 6.74 -6.80
CA LEU A 33 -12.18 5.76 -5.72
C LEU A 33 -13.26 4.71 -6.00
N ASP A 34 -12.93 3.47 -5.67
CA ASP A 34 -13.87 2.37 -5.59
C ASP A 34 -13.92 1.87 -4.14
N LEU A 35 -15.01 2.23 -3.43
CA LEU A 35 -15.25 1.81 -2.05
C LEU A 35 -15.81 0.39 -2.06
N VAL A 36 -15.10 -0.55 -1.48
CA VAL A 36 -15.44 -1.97 -1.53
C VAL A 36 -15.69 -2.51 -0.14
N LEU A 37 -16.88 -3.07 0.08
CA LEU A 37 -17.22 -3.85 1.25
C LEU A 37 -17.45 -5.30 0.82
N VAL A 38 -16.75 -6.23 1.46
CA VAL A 38 -16.84 -7.65 1.16
C VAL A 38 -17.66 -8.33 2.25
N LEU A 39 -18.71 -9.03 1.84
CA LEU A 39 -19.50 -9.92 2.69
C LEU A 39 -19.00 -11.36 2.54
N PRO A 40 -19.10 -12.18 3.59
CA PRO A 40 -18.72 -13.59 3.51
C PRO A 40 -19.64 -14.33 2.52
N ASN A 41 -19.07 -15.24 1.75
CA ASN A 41 -19.83 -16.13 0.89
C ASN A 41 -20.40 -17.28 1.74
N GLU A 42 -21.72 -17.33 1.94
CA GLU A 42 -22.39 -18.32 2.79
C GLU A 42 -22.61 -19.69 2.10
N GLU A 43 -22.21 -19.86 0.84
CA GLU A 43 -22.44 -21.11 0.08
C GLU A 43 -21.80 -22.37 0.70
N ARG A 44 -20.99 -22.23 1.75
CA ARG A 44 -20.27 -23.34 2.40
C ARG A 44 -21.00 -24.00 3.57
N SER A 45 -22.13 -23.51 4.02
CA SER A 45 -22.87 -24.19 5.09
C SER A 45 -23.76 -25.29 4.50
N VAL A 46 -23.22 -26.50 4.38
CA VAL A 46 -23.96 -27.71 3.98
C VAL A 46 -25.10 -28.06 4.96
N ILE A 47 -25.13 -27.44 6.13
CA ILE A 47 -26.03 -27.80 7.24
C ILE A 47 -27.20 -26.82 7.38
N THR A 48 -27.06 -25.58 6.93
CA THR A 48 -28.14 -24.58 7.03
C THR A 48 -28.41 -23.97 5.66
N PRO A 49 -29.64 -24.11 5.10
CA PRO A 49 -29.98 -23.46 3.85
C PRO A 49 -29.80 -21.92 3.99
N PRO A 50 -29.32 -21.24 2.95
CA PRO A 50 -29.23 -19.78 2.95
C PRO A 50 -30.63 -19.21 3.21
N ASP A 51 -30.73 -18.28 4.17
CA ASP A 51 -31.97 -17.51 4.37
C ASP A 51 -31.97 -16.27 3.46
N PRO A 52 -32.77 -16.25 2.39
CA PRO A 52 -32.83 -15.08 1.47
C PRO A 52 -33.26 -13.79 2.15
N GLY A 53 -33.89 -13.88 3.32
CA GLY A 53 -34.24 -12.71 4.12
C GLY A 53 -33.03 -12.12 4.82
N TYR A 54 -32.17 -12.99 5.37
CA TYR A 54 -30.93 -12.59 6.03
C TYR A 54 -29.91 -12.03 5.04
N GLU A 55 -29.73 -12.65 3.87
CA GLU A 55 -28.86 -12.12 2.82
C GLU A 55 -29.27 -10.72 2.37
N ARG A 56 -30.55 -10.50 2.14
CA ARG A 56 -31.08 -9.16 1.78
C ARG A 56 -30.83 -8.14 2.88
N TYR A 57 -31.00 -8.55 4.12
CA TYR A 57 -30.73 -7.68 5.28
C TYR A 57 -29.25 -7.30 5.35
N LEU A 58 -28.33 -8.29 5.24
CA LEU A 58 -26.87 -8.04 5.25
C LEU A 58 -26.46 -7.12 4.11
N ARG A 59 -26.96 -7.36 2.91
CA ARG A 59 -26.68 -6.54 1.75
C ARG A 59 -27.17 -5.10 1.95
N GLY A 60 -28.40 -4.92 2.40
CA GLY A 60 -28.96 -3.60 2.70
C GLY A 60 -28.15 -2.85 3.78
N GLN A 61 -27.68 -3.57 4.79
CA GLN A 61 -26.82 -3.01 5.83
C GLN A 61 -25.44 -2.60 5.26
N ALA A 62 -24.85 -3.43 4.38
CA ALA A 62 -23.58 -3.13 3.72
C ALA A 62 -23.70 -1.89 2.80
N GLU A 63 -24.79 -1.77 2.06
CA GLU A 63 -25.08 -0.61 1.21
C GLU A 63 -25.22 0.67 2.05
N GLN A 64 -25.90 0.61 3.20
CA GLN A 64 -25.97 1.75 4.14
C GLN A 64 -24.60 2.15 4.70
N TRP A 65 -23.76 1.17 5.03
CA TRP A 65 -22.40 1.45 5.50
C TRP A 65 -21.53 2.07 4.42
N LEU A 66 -21.66 1.61 3.17
CA LEU A 66 -20.93 2.18 2.04
C LEU A 66 -21.39 3.61 1.74
N ALA A 67 -22.69 3.88 1.77
CA ALA A 67 -23.21 5.24 1.63
C ALA A 67 -22.61 6.18 2.70
N GLY A 68 -22.55 5.73 3.97
CA GLY A 68 -21.86 6.48 5.02
C GLY A 68 -20.34 6.64 4.80
N ALA A 69 -19.71 5.72 4.08
CA ALA A 69 -18.30 5.86 3.67
C ALA A 69 -18.17 6.86 2.51
N ALA A 70 -19.09 6.84 1.55
CA ALA A 70 -19.16 7.79 0.44
C ALA A 70 -19.32 9.24 0.92
N ASP A 71 -20.11 9.47 1.97
CA ASP A 71 -20.25 10.79 2.60
C ASP A 71 -18.92 11.35 3.15
N MET A 72 -17.93 10.49 3.41
CA MET A 72 -16.60 10.91 3.85
C MET A 72 -15.67 11.29 2.69
N VAL A 73 -16.03 10.98 1.45
CA VAL A 73 -15.23 11.29 0.26
C VAL A 73 -15.49 12.73 -0.17
N PRO A 74 -14.45 13.53 -0.45
CA PRO A 74 -14.64 14.87 -0.96
C PRO A 74 -15.45 14.90 -2.25
N ALA A 75 -16.33 15.88 -2.42
CA ALA A 75 -17.17 16.02 -3.62
C ALA A 75 -16.37 16.19 -4.93
N SER A 76 -15.10 16.57 -4.84
CA SER A 76 -14.19 16.67 -5.99
C SER A 76 -13.66 15.31 -6.49
N VAL A 77 -13.88 14.24 -5.74
CA VAL A 77 -13.38 12.88 -6.07
C VAL A 77 -14.52 12.03 -6.60
N GLU A 78 -14.39 11.59 -7.85
CA GLU A 78 -15.32 10.60 -8.39
C GLU A 78 -15.18 9.28 -7.62
N HIS A 79 -16.29 8.71 -7.19
CA HIS A 79 -16.27 7.42 -6.48
C HIS A 79 -17.44 6.52 -6.85
N ARG A 80 -17.26 5.22 -6.59
CA ARG A 80 -18.27 4.16 -6.77
C ARG A 80 -18.27 3.25 -5.56
N GLU A 81 -19.39 2.62 -5.30
CA GLU A 81 -19.62 1.72 -4.18
C GLU A 81 -19.81 0.30 -4.68
N HIS A 82 -19.17 -0.67 -4.02
CA HIS A 82 -19.22 -2.07 -4.39
C HIS A 82 -19.45 -2.95 -3.16
N VAL A 83 -20.56 -3.68 -3.15
CA VAL A 83 -20.75 -4.83 -2.26
C VAL A 83 -20.32 -6.06 -3.01
N ARG A 84 -19.41 -6.85 -2.45
CA ARG A 84 -18.93 -8.11 -3.04
C ARG A 84 -19.08 -9.25 -2.05
N TYR A 85 -19.20 -10.46 -2.57
CA TYR A 85 -19.19 -11.69 -1.81
C TYR A 85 -17.92 -12.46 -2.15
N ALA A 86 -17.16 -12.89 -1.14
CA ALA A 86 -15.93 -13.66 -1.31
C ALA A 86 -15.65 -14.52 -0.08
N GLU A 87 -14.72 -15.47 -0.20
CA GLU A 87 -14.30 -16.31 0.93
C GLU A 87 -13.51 -15.52 1.97
N SER A 88 -12.77 -14.50 1.51
CA SER A 88 -12.07 -13.58 2.40
C SER A 88 -12.20 -12.13 1.93
N PHE A 89 -11.97 -11.21 2.85
CA PHE A 89 -11.99 -9.78 2.53
C PHE A 89 -10.88 -9.40 1.53
N ALA A 90 -9.72 -10.03 1.65
CA ALA A 90 -8.58 -9.81 0.76
C ALA A 90 -8.85 -10.30 -0.65
N GLU A 91 -9.46 -11.49 -0.79
CA GLU A 91 -9.87 -12.05 -2.08
C GLU A 91 -10.84 -11.12 -2.80
N GLY A 92 -11.90 -10.67 -2.11
CA GLY A 92 -12.88 -9.76 -2.69
C GLY A 92 -12.28 -8.43 -3.16
N LEU A 93 -11.32 -7.87 -2.39
CA LEU A 93 -10.62 -6.65 -2.79
C LEU A 93 -9.73 -6.87 -4.01
N THR A 94 -8.98 -7.97 -4.05
CA THR A 94 -8.10 -8.31 -5.17
C THR A 94 -8.92 -8.53 -6.45
N ALA A 95 -10.02 -9.27 -6.36
CA ALA A 95 -10.92 -9.51 -7.49
C ALA A 95 -11.48 -8.20 -8.07
N VAL A 96 -11.91 -7.26 -7.22
CA VAL A 96 -12.37 -5.94 -7.70
C VAL A 96 -11.20 -5.16 -8.30
N ALA A 97 -10.02 -5.20 -7.69
CA ALA A 97 -8.86 -4.47 -8.21
C ALA A 97 -8.48 -4.96 -9.62
N ASP A 98 -8.53 -6.27 -9.86
CA ASP A 98 -8.29 -6.86 -11.18
C ASP A 98 -9.39 -6.48 -12.18
N GLU A 99 -10.67 -6.60 -11.78
CA GLU A 99 -11.83 -6.27 -12.62
C GLU A 99 -11.77 -4.85 -13.18
N ILE A 100 -11.33 -3.90 -12.35
CA ILE A 100 -11.32 -2.48 -12.72
C ILE A 100 -9.95 -1.96 -13.14
N GLY A 101 -8.90 -2.78 -13.10
CA GLY A 101 -7.53 -2.36 -13.37
C GLY A 101 -7.03 -1.32 -12.35
N ALA A 102 -7.26 -1.54 -11.06
CA ALA A 102 -6.87 -0.60 -10.03
C ALA A 102 -5.35 -0.44 -9.92
N ALA A 103 -4.90 0.78 -9.69
CA ALA A 103 -3.49 1.09 -9.48
C ALA A 103 -3.02 0.78 -8.05
N LEU A 104 -3.92 0.86 -7.07
CA LEU A 104 -3.65 0.70 -5.63
C LEU A 104 -4.84 0.07 -4.92
N ILE A 105 -4.56 -0.70 -3.87
CA ILE A 105 -5.55 -1.14 -2.87
C ILE A 105 -5.21 -0.48 -1.54
N VAL A 106 -6.15 0.25 -0.94
CA VAL A 106 -5.96 0.92 0.36
C VAL A 106 -6.76 0.19 1.43
N VAL A 107 -6.11 -0.18 2.52
CA VAL A 107 -6.74 -0.81 3.69
C VAL A 107 -6.27 -0.17 4.99
N GLY A 108 -7.13 -0.13 5.98
CA GLY A 108 -6.78 0.35 7.31
C GLY A 108 -6.01 -0.70 8.10
N THR A 109 -5.07 -0.26 8.93
CA THR A 109 -4.37 -1.15 9.86
C THR A 109 -5.20 -1.41 11.12
N ALA A 110 -4.93 -2.52 11.83
CA ALA A 110 -5.69 -2.90 13.01
C ALA A 110 -5.57 -1.87 14.14
N GLN A 111 -6.63 -1.73 14.97
CA GLN A 111 -6.79 -0.66 15.95
C GLN A 111 -5.99 -0.85 17.26
N GLY A 112 -5.29 -1.98 17.45
CA GLY A 112 -4.64 -2.34 18.73
C GLY A 112 -3.33 -1.58 19.07
N GLY A 113 -2.76 -0.81 18.14
CA GLY A 113 -1.48 -0.12 18.33
C GLY A 113 -1.59 1.32 18.86
N ALA A 114 -0.44 1.93 19.20
CA ALA A 114 -0.34 3.35 19.48
C ALA A 114 -0.71 4.18 18.25
N ARG A 115 -1.13 5.47 18.47
CA ARG A 115 -1.47 6.37 17.35
C ARG A 115 -0.23 6.58 16.48
N GLY A 116 -0.43 6.57 15.15
CA GLY A 116 0.65 6.73 14.18
C GLY A 116 1.53 5.48 14.01
N ARG A 117 1.12 4.33 14.56
CA ARG A 117 1.81 3.06 14.34
C ARG A 117 0.89 2.06 13.65
N HIS A 118 1.50 1.18 12.86
CA HIS A 118 0.79 0.13 12.16
C HIS A 118 0.70 -1.15 13.00
N THR A 119 -0.50 -1.67 13.13
CA THR A 119 -0.72 -3.04 13.62
C THR A 119 -1.36 -3.82 12.49
N ILE A 120 -0.69 -4.87 12.00
CA ILE A 120 -1.17 -5.66 10.87
C ILE A 120 -2.31 -6.56 11.36
N GLY A 121 -3.49 -6.45 10.72
CA GLY A 121 -4.63 -7.36 10.91
C GLY A 121 -4.59 -8.50 9.89
N SER A 122 -5.51 -9.47 10.02
CA SER A 122 -5.60 -10.64 9.11
C SER A 122 -5.74 -10.22 7.64
N THR A 123 -6.65 -9.32 7.32
CA THR A 123 -6.85 -8.81 5.95
C THR A 123 -5.60 -8.19 5.37
N SER A 124 -4.94 -7.30 6.12
CA SER A 124 -3.68 -6.68 5.66
C SER A 124 -2.60 -7.74 5.47
N THR A 125 -2.50 -8.73 6.36
CA THR A 125 -1.55 -9.84 6.23
C THR A 125 -1.83 -10.64 4.96
N GLU A 126 -3.07 -10.99 4.70
CA GLU A 126 -3.47 -11.78 3.53
C GLU A 126 -3.17 -11.01 2.23
N LEU A 127 -3.56 -9.75 2.12
CA LEU A 127 -3.24 -8.90 0.97
C LEU A 127 -1.73 -8.76 0.74
N LEU A 128 -0.96 -8.59 1.82
CA LEU A 128 0.51 -8.51 1.75
C LEU A 128 1.19 -9.84 1.40
N HIS A 129 0.42 -10.93 1.23
CA HIS A 129 0.91 -12.24 0.79
C HIS A 129 0.27 -12.73 -0.53
N SER A 130 -0.78 -12.07 -1.02
CA SER A 130 -1.54 -12.56 -2.17
C SER A 130 -1.76 -11.53 -3.28
N SER A 131 -1.76 -10.23 -2.98
CA SER A 131 -2.05 -9.19 -3.97
C SER A 131 -0.93 -9.06 -5.02
N ASP A 132 -1.29 -8.82 -6.25
CA ASP A 132 -0.43 -8.43 -7.37
C ASP A 132 -0.50 -6.92 -7.66
N VAL A 133 -1.39 -6.22 -6.96
CA VAL A 133 -1.54 -4.76 -6.97
C VAL A 133 -0.85 -4.17 -5.74
N PRO A 134 -0.19 -3.01 -5.83
CA PRO A 134 0.37 -2.32 -4.66
C PRO A 134 -0.66 -2.10 -3.56
N VAL A 135 -0.30 -2.44 -2.32
CA VAL A 135 -1.17 -2.31 -1.14
C VAL A 135 -0.71 -1.18 -0.25
N VAL A 136 -1.62 -0.28 0.05
CA VAL A 136 -1.42 0.89 0.91
C VAL A 136 -2.01 0.60 2.29
N LEU A 137 -1.20 0.73 3.31
CA LEU A 137 -1.58 0.56 4.71
C LEU A 137 -1.83 1.91 5.36
N ALA A 138 -3.09 2.20 5.68
CA ALA A 138 -3.47 3.42 6.38
C ALA A 138 -3.26 3.28 7.89
N PRO A 139 -2.36 4.07 8.51
CA PRO A 139 -2.13 4.02 9.94
C PRO A 139 -3.33 4.54 10.72
N LYS A 140 -3.45 4.12 11.98
CA LYS A 140 -4.47 4.60 12.90
C LYS A 140 -4.44 6.12 13.01
N GLY A 141 -5.56 6.75 12.70
CA GLY A 141 -5.73 8.20 12.79
C GLY A 141 -5.61 8.93 11.46
N SER A 142 -5.42 8.24 10.33
CA SER A 142 -5.42 8.83 8.98
C SER A 142 -6.65 9.67 8.71
N ARG A 143 -7.83 9.31 9.24
CA ARG A 143 -9.08 10.08 9.16
C ARG A 143 -9.07 11.47 9.82
N LYS A 144 -7.98 11.80 10.53
CA LYS A 144 -7.80 13.12 11.15
C LYS A 144 -6.98 14.07 10.28
N THR A 145 -6.39 13.55 9.19
CA THR A 145 -5.67 14.33 8.20
C THR A 145 -6.67 14.80 7.16
N ASP A 146 -6.60 16.07 6.80
CA ASP A 146 -7.45 16.65 5.76
C ASP A 146 -7.21 15.92 4.42
N ALA A 147 -8.29 15.62 3.70
CA ALA A 147 -8.22 14.99 2.39
C ALA A 147 -7.53 15.88 1.33
N SER A 148 -7.57 17.20 1.50
CA SER A 148 -6.86 18.17 0.65
C SER A 148 -5.38 18.35 1.01
N ALA A 149 -4.91 17.73 2.11
CA ALA A 149 -3.51 17.83 2.49
C ALA A 149 -2.61 17.20 1.44
N ALA A 150 -1.65 17.97 0.95
CA ALA A 150 -0.69 17.53 -0.06
C ALA A 150 0.12 16.30 0.42
N VAL A 151 0.64 15.54 -0.53
CA VAL A 151 1.69 14.54 -0.30
C VAL A 151 3.03 15.25 -0.46
N PRO A 152 3.72 15.64 0.63
CA PRO A 152 4.91 16.47 0.52
C PRO A 152 6.10 15.69 0.00
N ARG A 153 6.18 14.40 0.35
CA ARG A 153 7.32 13.55 0.03
C ARG A 153 6.93 12.08 -0.05
N ILE A 154 7.59 11.38 -0.96
CA ILE A 154 7.53 9.93 -1.13
C ILE A 154 8.89 9.35 -0.77
N THR A 155 8.99 8.61 0.33
CA THR A 155 10.22 7.93 0.72
C THR A 155 10.24 6.52 0.17
N VAL A 156 11.26 6.18 -0.59
CA VAL A 156 11.45 4.87 -1.20
C VAL A 156 12.55 4.14 -0.45
N ALA A 157 12.21 3.08 0.26
CA ALA A 157 13.19 2.24 0.94
C ALA A 157 13.86 1.31 -0.07
N VAL A 158 15.06 1.70 -0.51
CA VAL A 158 15.84 0.97 -1.50
C VAL A 158 16.76 -0.01 -0.80
N GLY A 159 16.59 -1.29 -1.13
CA GLY A 159 17.49 -2.35 -0.66
C GLY A 159 18.67 -2.54 -1.60
N THR A 160 19.73 -3.18 -1.09
CA THR A 160 20.96 -3.49 -1.84
C THR A 160 20.80 -4.61 -2.89
N ARG A 161 19.57 -5.05 -3.15
CA ARG A 161 19.27 -6.23 -3.98
C ARG A 161 18.59 -5.82 -5.29
N PRO A 162 18.80 -6.61 -6.39
CA PRO A 162 18.09 -6.41 -7.66
C PRO A 162 16.57 -6.50 -7.48
N GLY A 163 15.82 -5.75 -8.31
CA GLY A 163 14.34 -5.76 -8.33
C GLY A 163 13.72 -4.50 -7.76
N ALA A 164 14.47 -3.41 -7.66
CA ALA A 164 13.94 -2.10 -7.27
C ALA A 164 13.17 -1.39 -8.41
N GLU A 165 13.22 -1.89 -9.65
CA GLU A 165 12.66 -1.23 -10.82
C GLU A 165 11.16 -0.93 -10.68
N ALA A 166 10.33 -1.93 -10.36
CA ALA A 166 8.89 -1.72 -10.15
C ALA A 166 8.61 -0.74 -9.00
N LEU A 167 9.44 -0.78 -7.94
CA LEU A 167 9.35 0.13 -6.80
C LEU A 167 9.64 1.57 -7.23
N LEU A 168 10.71 1.80 -8.02
CA LEU A 168 11.08 3.12 -8.51
C LEU A 168 10.10 3.64 -9.56
N GLN A 169 9.58 2.79 -10.44
CA GLN A 169 8.52 3.15 -11.38
C GLN A 169 7.24 3.60 -10.65
N THR A 170 6.83 2.87 -9.61
CA THR A 170 5.68 3.25 -8.78
C THR A 170 5.92 4.59 -8.09
N ALA A 171 7.13 4.80 -7.54
CA ALA A 171 7.51 6.05 -6.89
C ALA A 171 7.49 7.23 -7.86
N ALA A 172 8.06 7.05 -9.05
CA ALA A 172 8.08 8.08 -10.10
C ALA A 172 6.66 8.44 -10.56
N SER A 173 5.81 7.44 -10.78
CA SER A 173 4.41 7.66 -11.17
C SER A 173 3.62 8.43 -10.11
N LEU A 174 3.77 8.05 -8.84
CA LEU A 174 3.13 8.75 -7.72
C LEU A 174 3.69 10.16 -7.54
N ALA A 175 5.01 10.34 -7.62
CA ALA A 175 5.63 11.65 -7.52
C ALA A 175 5.14 12.60 -8.62
N THR A 176 5.10 12.13 -9.86
CA THR A 176 4.59 12.92 -11.01
C THR A 176 3.12 13.28 -10.84
N SER A 177 2.27 12.33 -10.39
CA SER A 177 0.82 12.59 -10.26
C SER A 177 0.47 13.47 -9.06
N THR A 178 1.27 13.42 -7.98
CA THR A 178 1.01 14.18 -6.74
C THR A 178 1.82 15.47 -6.61
N GLY A 179 2.85 15.67 -7.45
CA GLY A 179 3.82 16.75 -7.31
C GLY A 179 4.78 16.59 -6.11
N ALA A 180 4.85 15.40 -5.51
CA ALA A 180 5.67 15.14 -4.34
C ALA A 180 7.17 15.04 -4.67
N ALA A 181 8.04 15.49 -3.76
CA ALA A 181 9.46 15.18 -3.81
C ALA A 181 9.72 13.70 -3.50
N VAL A 182 10.83 13.14 -3.97
CA VAL A 182 11.25 11.77 -3.66
C VAL A 182 12.43 11.77 -2.69
N ARG A 183 12.38 10.90 -1.69
CA ARG A 183 13.51 10.58 -0.84
C ARG A 183 13.89 9.11 -1.03
N LEU A 184 15.09 8.86 -1.51
CA LEU A 184 15.67 7.52 -1.55
C LEU A 184 16.32 7.22 -0.21
N LEU A 185 15.85 6.16 0.44
CA LEU A 185 16.27 5.77 1.78
C LEU A 185 16.96 4.40 1.74
N SER A 186 18.20 4.33 2.21
CA SER A 186 18.86 3.07 2.54
C SER A 186 19.03 2.92 4.04
N LEU A 187 18.74 1.71 4.56
CA LEU A 187 18.91 1.38 5.98
C LEU A 187 20.18 0.56 6.14
N VAL A 188 21.13 1.11 6.86
CA VAL A 188 22.39 0.43 7.23
C VAL A 188 22.32 0.06 8.70
N THR A 189 22.15 -1.24 8.95
CA THR A 189 22.12 -1.79 10.30
C THR A 189 23.25 -2.80 10.47
N VAL A 190 23.89 -2.76 11.63
CA VAL A 190 24.99 -3.67 11.97
C VAL A 190 24.51 -4.53 13.14
N ASP A 191 23.78 -5.59 12.82
CA ASP A 191 23.39 -6.64 13.79
C ASP A 191 24.62 -7.54 14.10
N LEU A 192 25.61 -7.00 14.80
CA LEU A 192 26.78 -7.77 15.21
C LEU A 192 26.88 -7.83 16.74
N PRO A 193 27.43 -8.93 17.30
CA PRO A 193 27.71 -9.02 18.70
C PRO A 193 28.60 -7.83 19.16
N PRO A 194 28.41 -7.30 20.38
CA PRO A 194 29.15 -6.13 20.87
C PRO A 194 30.68 -6.32 20.95
N THR A 195 31.16 -7.54 20.75
CA THR A 195 32.59 -7.90 20.77
C THR A 195 33.30 -7.73 19.44
N VAL A 196 32.60 -7.39 18.35
CA VAL A 196 33.20 -7.26 17.01
C VAL A 196 33.47 -5.79 16.72
N ASP A 197 34.68 -5.47 16.23
CA ASP A 197 35.00 -4.12 15.75
C ASP A 197 34.17 -3.83 14.49
N THR A 198 33.15 -3.00 14.66
CA THR A 198 32.14 -2.69 13.64
C THR A 198 32.57 -1.56 12.69
N GLY A 199 33.72 -0.91 12.93
CA GLY A 199 34.14 0.28 12.21
C GLY A 199 34.30 0.04 10.69
N VAL A 200 35.03 -0.99 10.30
CA VAL A 200 35.27 -1.34 8.88
C VAL A 200 33.99 -1.82 8.20
N ILE A 201 33.18 -2.64 8.90
CA ILE A 201 31.92 -3.17 8.37
C ILE A 201 30.91 -2.07 8.16
N ARG A 202 30.84 -1.08 9.04
CA ARG A 202 29.99 0.12 8.91
C ARG A 202 30.40 0.98 7.71
N LEU A 203 31.69 1.16 7.48
CA LEU A 203 32.21 1.91 6.33
C LEU A 203 31.90 1.21 5.00
N ALA A 204 32.13 -0.10 4.91
CA ALA A 204 31.81 -0.89 3.72
C ALA A 204 30.30 -0.91 3.44
N GLY A 205 29.46 -1.04 4.46
CA GLY A 205 28.02 -0.99 4.33
C GLY A 205 27.51 0.38 3.86
N ALA A 206 28.12 1.47 4.33
CA ALA A 206 27.76 2.83 3.91
C ALA A 206 28.15 3.08 2.43
N ALA A 207 29.37 2.72 2.02
CA ALA A 207 29.80 2.88 0.63
C ALA A 207 28.91 2.08 -0.35
N HIS A 208 28.55 0.86 0.04
CA HIS A 208 27.63 0.06 -0.78
C HIS A 208 26.22 0.66 -0.85
N ALA A 209 25.73 1.25 0.26
CA ALA A 209 24.44 1.95 0.26
C ALA A 209 24.46 3.17 -0.66
N ASP A 210 25.54 3.95 -0.66
CA ASP A 210 25.71 5.11 -1.52
C ASP A 210 25.68 4.72 -3.01
N ASP A 211 26.35 3.62 -3.40
CA ASP A 211 26.31 3.11 -4.78
C ASP A 211 24.90 2.67 -5.21
N VAL A 212 24.15 2.00 -4.33
CA VAL A 212 22.77 1.56 -4.59
C VAL A 212 21.86 2.77 -4.78
N LEU A 213 21.99 3.76 -3.91
CA LEU A 213 21.17 4.98 -3.97
C LEU A 213 21.51 5.83 -5.19
N ALA A 214 22.77 5.91 -5.59
CA ALA A 214 23.18 6.60 -6.81
C ALA A 214 22.57 5.97 -8.07
N ARG A 215 22.55 4.63 -8.17
CA ARG A 215 21.90 3.91 -9.27
C ARG A 215 20.39 4.14 -9.25
N ALA A 216 19.74 4.00 -8.10
CA ALA A 216 18.30 4.25 -7.96
C ALA A 216 17.92 5.68 -8.36
N LYS A 217 18.77 6.67 -8.01
CA LYS A 217 18.56 8.07 -8.42
C LYS A 217 18.67 8.26 -9.93
N ALA A 218 19.57 7.54 -10.59
CA ALA A 218 19.73 7.61 -12.04
C ALA A 218 18.54 7.01 -12.82
N GLU A 219 17.73 6.15 -12.18
CA GLU A 219 16.51 5.61 -12.77
C GLU A 219 15.29 6.55 -12.66
N LEU A 220 15.38 7.59 -11.82
CA LEU A 220 14.33 8.60 -11.69
C LEU A 220 14.53 9.74 -12.69
N SER A 221 13.42 10.33 -13.14
CA SER A 221 13.48 11.54 -13.99
C SER A 221 14.19 12.68 -13.27
N ALA A 222 15.01 13.41 -14.00
CA ALA A 222 15.72 14.60 -13.49
C ALA A 222 14.78 15.71 -12.99
N ASP A 223 13.54 15.73 -13.48
CA ASP A 223 12.52 16.71 -13.10
C ASP A 223 11.90 16.45 -11.72
N VAL A 224 12.11 15.26 -11.14
CA VAL A 224 11.61 14.91 -9.82
C VAL A 224 12.63 15.30 -8.75
N PRO A 225 12.34 16.27 -7.87
CA PRO A 225 13.23 16.62 -6.77
C PRO A 225 13.54 15.39 -5.93
N THR A 226 14.80 14.97 -5.92
CA THR A 226 15.21 13.71 -5.27
C THR A 226 16.34 13.94 -4.28
N GLU A 227 16.10 13.63 -3.01
CA GLU A 227 17.12 13.56 -1.96
C GLU A 227 17.53 12.11 -1.67
N VAL A 228 18.72 11.94 -1.13
CA VAL A 228 19.29 10.62 -0.77
C VAL A 228 19.63 10.61 0.69
N VAL A 229 19.16 9.60 1.44
CA VAL A 229 19.38 9.45 2.87
C VAL A 229 19.83 8.05 3.21
N VAL A 230 20.93 7.94 3.93
CA VAL A 230 21.40 6.70 4.57
C VAL A 230 21.10 6.78 6.06
N ALA A 231 20.07 6.05 6.51
CA ALA A 231 19.75 5.97 7.94
C ALA A 231 20.53 4.84 8.61
N ARG A 232 21.12 5.14 9.75
CA ARG A 232 21.98 4.23 10.52
C ARG A 232 21.36 3.93 11.87
N GLY A 233 21.53 2.70 12.34
CA GLY A 233 21.08 2.28 13.68
C GLY A 233 21.60 0.90 14.02
N ASP A 234 21.54 0.56 15.30
CA ASP A 234 21.90 -0.79 15.77
C ASP A 234 20.84 -1.83 15.35
N SER A 235 19.63 -1.37 15.01
CA SER A 235 18.55 -2.17 14.44
C SER A 235 17.79 -1.38 13.38
N ILE A 236 16.97 -2.06 12.56
CA ILE A 236 16.06 -1.43 11.61
C ILE A 236 15.12 -0.46 12.34
N GLU A 237 14.57 -0.90 13.46
CA GLU A 237 13.65 -0.11 14.29
C GLU A 237 14.29 1.19 14.78
N THR A 238 15.54 1.12 15.22
CA THR A 238 16.30 2.29 15.69
C THR A 238 16.61 3.25 14.55
N ALA A 239 17.02 2.72 13.39
CA ALA A 239 17.28 3.52 12.20
C ALA A 239 16.02 4.26 11.73
N VAL A 240 14.86 3.58 11.68
CA VAL A 240 13.58 4.17 11.27
C VAL A 240 13.08 5.24 12.24
N ARG A 241 13.23 5.02 13.54
CA ARG A 241 12.89 6.03 14.57
C ARG A 241 13.76 7.29 14.52
N GLY A 242 14.99 7.16 14.06
CA GLY A 242 15.92 8.29 13.90
C GLY A 242 15.63 9.16 12.66
N ILE A 243 14.71 8.77 11.79
CA ILE A 243 14.35 9.53 10.59
C ILE A 243 13.27 10.55 10.93
N GLU A 244 13.42 11.77 10.41
CA GLU A 244 12.37 12.78 10.43
C GLU A 244 11.32 12.46 9.35
N TRP A 245 10.06 12.29 9.79
CA TRP A 245 8.91 12.01 8.95
C TRP A 245 8.00 13.24 8.86
N LEU A 246 7.67 13.65 7.64
CA LEU A 246 6.77 14.79 7.42
C LEU A 246 5.30 14.33 7.56
N PRO A 247 4.43 15.18 8.10
CA PRO A 247 2.99 14.93 8.04
C PRO A 247 2.53 14.76 6.59
N GLY A 248 1.86 13.65 6.30
CA GLY A 248 1.40 13.39 4.93
C GLY A 248 2.40 12.67 4.01
N GLU A 249 3.61 12.43 4.45
CA GLU A 249 4.60 11.62 3.72
C GLU A 249 4.13 10.18 3.52
N LEU A 250 4.56 9.56 2.41
CA LEU A 250 4.31 8.14 2.09
C LEU A 250 5.63 7.37 2.07
N VAL A 251 5.61 6.13 2.53
CA VAL A 251 6.78 5.25 2.43
C VAL A 251 6.47 4.10 1.48
N LEU A 252 7.33 3.90 0.49
CA LEU A 252 7.27 2.78 -0.44
C LEU A 252 8.33 1.74 -0.07
N VAL A 253 7.91 0.49 -0.03
CA VAL A 253 8.79 -0.67 0.17
C VAL A 253 8.51 -1.71 -0.90
N GLY A 254 9.55 -2.36 -1.41
CA GLY A 254 9.39 -3.45 -2.36
C GLY A 254 9.01 -4.76 -1.66
N SER A 255 8.28 -5.60 -2.35
CA SER A 255 7.99 -6.97 -1.94
C SER A 255 9.26 -7.80 -1.77
N SER A 256 9.24 -8.75 -0.84
CA SER A 256 10.37 -9.64 -0.59
C SER A 256 10.68 -10.53 -1.81
N ARG A 257 11.97 -10.89 -1.97
CA ARG A 257 12.42 -11.86 -2.98
C ARG A 257 11.82 -13.27 -2.83
N LEU A 258 11.27 -13.59 -1.67
CA LEU A 258 10.57 -14.85 -1.41
C LEU A 258 9.16 -14.87 -2.00
N ALA A 259 8.65 -13.72 -2.44
CA ALA A 259 7.38 -13.65 -3.13
C ALA A 259 7.44 -14.39 -4.48
N GLN A 260 6.34 -15.04 -4.83
CA GLN A 260 6.14 -15.52 -6.19
C GLN A 260 6.14 -14.32 -7.16
N PRO A 261 6.50 -14.52 -8.45
CA PRO A 261 6.37 -13.46 -9.45
C PRO A 261 4.95 -12.86 -9.41
N ARG A 262 4.86 -11.53 -9.41
CA ARG A 262 3.61 -10.75 -9.35
C ARG A 262 2.82 -10.84 -8.03
N ARG A 263 3.34 -11.44 -6.96
CA ARG A 263 2.64 -11.44 -5.67
C ARG A 263 3.43 -10.67 -4.62
N LEU A 264 2.69 -10.07 -3.70
CA LEU A 264 3.28 -9.41 -2.54
C LEU A 264 3.78 -10.45 -1.54
N PHE A 265 4.85 -10.13 -0.89
CA PHE A 265 5.29 -10.77 0.35
C PHE A 265 6.04 -9.74 1.20
N LEU A 266 5.51 -9.42 2.37
CA LEU A 266 6.15 -8.48 3.27
C LEU A 266 7.39 -9.11 3.91
N GLY A 267 8.58 -8.66 3.49
CA GLY A 267 9.84 -9.12 4.05
C GLY A 267 10.04 -8.67 5.51
N SER A 268 10.96 -9.34 6.21
CA SER A 268 11.26 -9.05 7.62
C SER A 268 11.70 -7.60 7.85
N THR A 269 12.49 -7.01 6.96
CA THR A 269 12.90 -5.60 7.03
C THR A 269 11.69 -4.67 6.95
N ALA A 270 10.82 -4.85 5.96
CA ALA A 270 9.61 -4.05 5.80
C ALA A 270 8.64 -4.22 6.98
N ALA A 271 8.53 -5.44 7.53
CA ALA A 271 7.73 -5.71 8.72
C ALA A 271 8.27 -5.00 9.98
N LYS A 272 9.60 -4.94 10.14
CA LYS A 272 10.24 -4.18 11.22
C LYS A 272 10.05 -2.66 11.03
N MET A 273 10.24 -2.16 9.81
CA MET A 273 9.96 -0.75 9.49
C MET A 273 8.52 -0.37 9.82
N LEU A 274 7.54 -1.17 9.38
CA LEU A 274 6.13 -0.90 9.53
C LEU A 274 5.73 -0.67 11.00
N ARG A 275 6.35 -1.38 11.95
CA ARG A 275 6.06 -1.23 13.39
C ARG A 275 6.43 0.14 13.94
N GLU A 276 7.41 0.81 13.33
CA GLU A 276 7.97 2.09 13.80
C GLU A 276 7.53 3.29 12.95
N LEU A 277 6.95 3.05 11.76
CA LEU A 277 6.52 4.11 10.86
C LEU A 277 5.31 4.87 11.39
N PRO A 278 5.36 6.21 11.48
CA PRO A 278 4.21 7.04 11.83
C PRO A 278 3.38 7.46 10.60
N VAL A 279 3.81 7.08 9.39
CA VAL A 279 3.23 7.48 8.11
C VAL A 279 2.74 6.26 7.31
N PRO A 280 1.85 6.43 6.31
CA PRO A 280 1.38 5.34 5.49
C PRO A 280 2.51 4.58 4.78
N MET A 281 2.37 3.26 4.67
CA MET A 281 3.28 2.40 3.91
C MET A 281 2.58 1.83 2.68
N ILE A 282 3.26 1.87 1.55
CA ILE A 282 2.87 1.23 0.30
C ILE A 282 3.83 0.07 0.05
N VAL A 283 3.29 -1.13 -0.07
CA VAL A 283 4.07 -2.31 -0.44
C VAL A 283 3.86 -2.60 -1.92
N VAL A 284 4.94 -2.59 -2.69
CA VAL A 284 4.90 -2.70 -4.16
C VAL A 284 5.34 -4.11 -4.58
N PRO A 285 4.59 -4.81 -5.45
CA PRO A 285 5.00 -6.08 -6.04
C PRO A 285 6.32 -5.95 -6.81
N ARG A 286 7.06 -7.04 -6.97
CA ARG A 286 8.34 -7.04 -7.71
C ARG A 286 8.19 -6.81 -9.21
N ALA A 287 7.05 -7.19 -9.77
CA ALA A 287 6.70 -6.91 -11.15
C ALA A 287 5.26 -6.40 -11.14
N LEU A 288 5.03 -5.25 -11.72
CA LEU A 288 3.68 -4.74 -11.96
C LEU A 288 3.06 -5.59 -13.08
N GLY A 289 1.79 -5.97 -12.92
CA GLY A 289 1.02 -6.58 -13.99
C GLY A 289 0.98 -5.64 -15.21
N PRO A 290 0.81 -6.12 -16.45
CA PRO A 290 0.53 -5.24 -17.56
C PRO A 290 -0.75 -4.48 -17.23
N SER A 291 -0.69 -3.16 -17.22
CA SER A 291 -1.88 -2.32 -17.31
C SER A 291 -2.55 -2.70 -18.65
N VAL A 292 -3.67 -3.43 -18.59
CA VAL A 292 -4.39 -3.83 -19.79
C VAL A 292 -5.21 -2.64 -20.28
N PRO A 293 -4.78 -1.96 -21.37
CA PRO A 293 -5.72 -1.18 -22.17
C PRO A 293 -6.43 -2.19 -23.11
N GLY A 294 -7.70 -2.51 -22.77
CA GLY A 294 -8.63 -3.11 -23.72
C GLY A 294 -8.17 -4.44 -24.34
N ALA A 295 -8.31 -5.54 -23.61
CA ALA A 295 -8.32 -6.86 -24.21
C ALA A 295 -9.64 -7.00 -25.02
N THR A 296 -9.59 -6.74 -26.33
CA THR A 296 -10.55 -7.25 -27.28
C THR A 296 -10.35 -8.77 -27.32
N HIS A 297 -11.32 -9.52 -26.81
CA HIS A 297 -11.43 -10.95 -27.08
C HIS A 297 -11.47 -11.18 -28.60
N PRO A 298 -10.61 -12.04 -29.17
CA PRO A 298 -10.86 -12.55 -30.50
C PRO A 298 -12.04 -13.52 -30.41
N GLU A 299 -13.10 -13.20 -31.14
CA GLU A 299 -14.17 -14.16 -31.44
C GLU A 299 -13.53 -15.38 -32.12
N GLU A 300 -13.56 -16.53 -31.48
CA GLU A 300 -13.35 -17.80 -32.15
C GLU A 300 -14.54 -18.04 -33.10
N GLY A 301 -14.33 -17.61 -34.34
CA GLY A 301 -15.20 -17.97 -35.48
C GLY A 301 -15.08 -19.45 -35.75
N GLY A 302 -16.25 -20.10 -35.83
CA GLY A 302 -16.42 -21.51 -36.01
C GLY A 302 -15.83 -22.10 -37.34
N ARG A 303 -15.51 -23.35 -37.21
CA ARG A 303 -15.77 -24.41 -38.22
C ARG A 303 -15.95 -25.75 -37.53
#